data_9d66dab4aba824a36a742e79022f4d65
#
_entry.id   9d66dab4aba824a36a742e79022f4d65
#
_cell.length_a   1.000
_cell.length_b   1.000
_cell.length_c   1.000
_cell.angle_alpha   90.00
_cell.angle_beta   90.00
_cell.angle_gamma   90.00
#
_symmetry.space_group_name_H-M   'P 1'
#
loop_
_entity.id
_entity.type
_entity.pdbx_description
1 polymer ?
#
loop_
_entity_poly.entity_id
_entity_poly.type
_entity_poly.pdbx_seq_one_letter_code
_entity_poly.pdbx_strand_id
1 'polypeptide(L)'
;MYFVSNSESKFKELKQMAKNTKYDIQWYKYSIKELQTDNVEQLLRHKVLDAFRKLKRPVMVDHTILEVEAFNSLPGLQTNYFFRKMGNEEIVKFCNYKKEWKAKVVTKLCCCTGKKIIISDGFEEGRIVDNPNISNKGYDWDDIFKPAVDNDRDDVYSKLDKNSRSMRKKAWEDLIVKLSSEEIFFTHAEKYRENIEDLAELICKKKVMLFIGAGISASIGLPSWNKLIGELGEADDFDAEIFSEYGDNMLLAEYSETLNNNENRLQDMFTDKWDIKSNDILRSELEKSLIYKYIMELDCPVIYTTNFDHMIEDYYEMKKKEINRVAVIDDFDNSEQKHPRLMKFHGDMKYKDSIVFTESQYFKRMDYQSFMDIKLQADLLKYNVLFLGYSLSDINIKQLLYISRKRWADNGNKKISYIYTATPNYVQEKVFEKNGIISISGGVADKKIATELFLKDLCEQIKILKKRS
;
A
#
# COMPACT_ATOMS: atom_id res chain seq x y z
N MET A 1 -5.62 1.94 -14.11
CA MET A 1 -4.39 2.71 -13.86
C MET A 1 -4.68 3.88 -12.93
N TYR A 2 -3.80 4.20 -11.99
CA TYR A 2 -4.02 5.31 -11.05
C TYR A 2 -3.31 6.59 -11.54
N PHE A 3 -4.06 7.67 -11.66
CA PHE A 3 -3.48 9.00 -11.78
C PHE A 3 -3.27 9.60 -10.39
N VAL A 4 -2.00 9.88 -10.06
CA VAL A 4 -1.60 10.36 -8.73
C VAL A 4 -1.35 11.86 -8.79
N SER A 5 -2.23 12.61 -8.18
CA SER A 5 -2.21 14.07 -8.19
C SER A 5 -3.07 14.66 -7.07
N ASN A 6 -2.73 15.84 -6.59
CA ASN A 6 -3.59 16.64 -5.70
C ASN A 6 -4.71 17.37 -6.45
N SER A 7 -4.63 17.48 -7.77
CA SER A 7 -5.54 18.26 -8.59
C SER A 7 -6.68 17.41 -9.15
N GLU A 8 -7.88 17.64 -8.64
CA GLU A 8 -9.09 16.98 -9.14
C GLU A 8 -9.41 17.38 -10.59
N SER A 9 -9.13 18.64 -10.97
CA SER A 9 -9.39 19.13 -12.33
C SER A 9 -8.52 18.43 -13.36
N LYS A 10 -7.25 18.21 -13.08
CA LYS A 10 -6.34 17.43 -13.93
C LYS A 10 -6.81 15.98 -14.09
N PHE A 11 -7.31 15.38 -13.01
CA PHE A 11 -7.89 14.05 -13.06
C PHE A 11 -9.14 14.01 -13.94
N LYS A 12 -10.08 14.96 -13.78
CA LYS A 12 -11.30 15.04 -14.59
C LYS A 12 -10.98 15.18 -16.07
N GLU A 13 -10.01 16.03 -16.41
CA GLU A 13 -9.52 16.21 -17.78
C GLU A 13 -8.97 14.90 -18.36
N LEU A 14 -8.06 14.23 -17.66
CA LEU A 14 -7.50 12.93 -18.09
C LEU A 14 -8.56 11.83 -18.19
N LYS A 15 -9.49 11.75 -17.24
CA LYS A 15 -10.57 10.77 -17.27
C LYS A 15 -11.46 10.96 -18.47
N GLN A 16 -11.73 12.21 -18.86
CA GLN A 16 -12.48 12.51 -20.08
C GLN A 16 -11.73 12.05 -21.35
N MET A 17 -10.43 12.31 -21.42
CA MET A 17 -9.58 11.87 -22.55
C MET A 17 -9.51 10.34 -22.65
N ALA A 18 -9.49 9.65 -21.50
CA ALA A 18 -9.41 8.20 -21.43
C ALA A 18 -10.73 7.48 -21.80
N LYS A 19 -11.87 8.18 -21.82
CA LYS A 19 -13.22 7.61 -21.93
C LYS A 19 -13.43 6.71 -23.16
N ASN A 20 -12.74 7.00 -24.25
CA ASN A 20 -12.84 6.24 -25.51
C ASN A 20 -11.63 5.32 -25.73
N THR A 21 -10.90 4.99 -24.67
CA THR A 21 -9.73 4.12 -24.73
C THR A 21 -9.96 2.87 -23.86
N LYS A 22 -9.08 1.86 -24.00
CA LYS A 22 -9.10 0.66 -23.14
C LYS A 22 -8.63 0.91 -21.69
N TYR A 23 -8.22 2.13 -21.36
CA TYR A 23 -7.61 2.46 -20.08
C TYR A 23 -8.62 3.09 -19.12
N ASP A 24 -8.95 2.41 -18.03
CA ASP A 24 -9.69 3.00 -16.90
C ASP A 24 -8.72 3.75 -16.00
N ILE A 25 -8.97 5.06 -15.84
CA ILE A 25 -8.15 5.95 -15.01
C ILE A 25 -8.88 6.21 -13.69
N GLN A 26 -8.25 5.83 -12.58
CA GLN A 26 -8.72 6.09 -11.23
C GLN A 26 -7.87 7.18 -10.59
N TRP A 27 -8.48 8.02 -9.76
CA TRP A 27 -7.76 9.06 -9.05
C TRP A 27 -7.22 8.57 -7.71
N TYR A 28 -5.95 8.83 -7.47
CA TYR A 28 -5.36 8.70 -6.14
C TYR A 28 -4.84 10.07 -5.68
N LYS A 29 -5.56 10.68 -4.71
CA LYS A 29 -5.20 11.98 -4.16
C LYS A 29 -3.98 11.81 -3.23
N TYR A 30 -2.83 12.25 -3.71
CA TYR A 30 -1.57 12.17 -2.96
C TYR A 30 -0.63 13.30 -3.38
N SER A 31 -0.01 13.96 -2.38
CA SER A 31 0.99 15.01 -2.60
C SER A 31 2.37 14.40 -2.65
N ILE A 32 2.92 14.31 -3.85
CA ILE A 32 4.29 13.85 -4.06
C ILE A 32 5.22 15.03 -3.77
N LYS A 33 6.25 14.83 -2.94
CA LYS A 33 7.31 15.83 -2.72
C LYS A 33 8.09 16.01 -4.02
N GLU A 34 8.14 17.23 -4.53
CA GLU A 34 8.86 17.54 -5.77
C GLU A 34 10.34 17.72 -5.49
N LEU A 35 11.16 17.00 -6.24
CA LEU A 35 12.61 17.12 -6.21
C LEU A 35 13.02 18.47 -6.81
N GLN A 36 13.89 19.20 -6.14
CA GLN A 36 14.50 20.41 -6.71
C GLN A 36 15.62 20.00 -7.67
N THR A 37 15.36 20.11 -8.95
CA THR A 37 16.28 19.77 -10.04
C THR A 37 15.94 20.60 -11.28
N ASP A 38 16.88 20.77 -12.16
CA ASP A 38 16.70 21.32 -13.51
C ASP A 38 16.46 20.24 -14.56
N ASN A 39 16.60 18.96 -14.17
CA ASN A 39 16.39 17.82 -15.04
C ASN A 39 14.95 17.30 -14.92
N VAL A 40 14.14 17.54 -15.95
CA VAL A 40 12.74 17.14 -16.00
C VAL A 40 12.54 15.62 -15.93
N GLU A 41 13.43 14.83 -16.55
CA GLU A 41 13.33 13.38 -16.52
C GLU A 41 13.58 12.84 -15.12
N GLN A 42 14.59 13.37 -14.43
CA GLN A 42 14.89 13.02 -13.04
C GLN A 42 13.69 13.34 -12.12
N LEU A 43 13.08 14.51 -12.28
CA LEU A 43 11.87 14.90 -11.53
C LEU A 43 10.72 13.93 -11.76
N LEU A 44 10.41 13.62 -13.03
CA LEU A 44 9.32 12.73 -13.40
C LEU A 44 9.53 11.31 -12.91
N ARG A 45 10.76 10.79 -13.05
CA ARG A 45 11.11 9.45 -12.53
C ARG A 45 10.98 9.40 -11.02
N HIS A 46 11.44 10.42 -10.30
CA HIS A 46 11.25 10.52 -8.86
C HIS A 46 9.75 10.48 -8.49
N LYS A 47 8.95 11.33 -9.13
CA LYS A 47 7.49 11.42 -8.87
C LYS A 47 6.77 10.08 -9.13
N VAL A 48 7.03 9.45 -10.29
CA VAL A 48 6.33 8.22 -10.65
C VAL A 48 6.79 7.03 -9.81
N LEU A 49 8.06 6.98 -9.39
CA LEU A 49 8.56 5.95 -8.49
C LEU A 49 8.02 6.10 -7.08
N ASP A 50 7.89 7.32 -6.56
CA ASP A 50 7.24 7.56 -5.26
C ASP A 50 5.79 7.08 -5.26
N ALA A 51 5.03 7.46 -6.29
CA ALA A 51 3.66 6.99 -6.51
C ALA A 51 3.59 5.45 -6.62
N PHE A 52 4.52 4.85 -7.37
CA PHE A 52 4.56 3.39 -7.54
C PHE A 52 4.96 2.67 -6.25
N ARG A 53 5.90 3.18 -5.48
CA ARG A 53 6.25 2.62 -4.15
C ARG A 53 5.05 2.57 -3.21
N LYS A 54 4.22 3.61 -3.27
CA LYS A 54 3.00 3.73 -2.47
C LYS A 54 1.92 2.72 -2.86
N LEU A 55 1.66 2.58 -4.16
CA LEU A 55 0.52 1.81 -4.67
C LEU A 55 0.89 0.42 -5.18
N LYS A 56 2.11 0.21 -5.66
CA LYS A 56 2.57 -1.03 -6.34
C LYS A 56 1.63 -1.46 -7.49
N ARG A 57 0.99 -0.51 -8.12
CA ARG A 57 0.05 -0.66 -9.24
C ARG A 57 0.51 0.22 -10.39
N PRO A 58 0.03 0.01 -11.61
CA PRO A 58 0.28 0.95 -12.70
C PRO A 58 -0.18 2.35 -12.32
N VAL A 59 0.75 3.30 -12.33
CA VAL A 59 0.54 4.70 -11.93
C VAL A 59 0.98 5.65 -13.01
N MET A 60 0.36 6.82 -13.02
CA MET A 60 0.72 7.94 -13.88
C MET A 60 0.76 9.23 -13.06
N VAL A 61 1.73 10.06 -13.36
CA VAL A 61 1.89 11.41 -12.82
C VAL A 61 2.03 12.41 -13.96
N ASP A 62 1.76 13.68 -13.68
CA ASP A 62 2.00 14.76 -14.64
C ASP A 62 2.94 15.83 -14.07
N HIS A 63 3.54 16.58 -14.98
CA HIS A 63 4.21 17.83 -14.68
C HIS A 63 4.00 18.83 -15.82
N THR A 64 3.59 20.04 -15.48
CA THR A 64 3.38 21.12 -16.46
C THR A 64 4.44 22.20 -16.25
N ILE A 65 5.05 22.59 -17.33
CA ILE A 65 6.19 23.51 -17.41
C ILE A 65 5.74 24.71 -18.24
N LEU A 66 5.91 25.91 -17.73
CA LEU A 66 5.79 27.14 -18.50
C LEU A 66 7.18 27.77 -18.65
N GLU A 67 7.56 28.04 -19.88
CA GLU A 67 8.78 28.73 -20.27
C GLU A 67 8.40 30.10 -20.84
N VAL A 68 8.96 31.16 -20.29
CA VAL A 68 8.70 32.56 -20.73
C VAL A 68 10.02 33.19 -21.13
N GLU A 69 10.12 33.62 -22.37
CA GLU A 69 11.36 34.17 -22.93
C GLU A 69 11.84 35.42 -22.15
N ALA A 70 10.91 36.30 -21.70
CA ALA A 70 11.25 37.44 -20.87
C ALA A 70 12.03 37.09 -19.61
N PHE A 71 11.90 35.87 -19.11
CA PHE A 71 12.56 35.33 -17.93
C PHE A 71 13.68 34.32 -18.27
N ASN A 72 14.19 34.28 -19.49
CA ASN A 72 15.17 33.32 -19.97
C ASN A 72 14.67 31.85 -19.77
N SER A 73 13.46 31.56 -20.20
CA SER A 73 12.78 30.27 -20.08
C SER A 73 12.40 29.84 -18.65
N LEU A 74 12.55 30.75 -17.65
CA LEU A 74 11.92 30.53 -16.34
C LEU A 74 10.40 30.76 -16.44
N PRO A 75 9.57 30.21 -15.54
CA PRO A 75 9.90 29.41 -14.35
C PRO A 75 10.27 27.94 -14.61
N GLY A 76 10.09 27.43 -15.81
CA GLY A 76 10.49 26.06 -16.13
C GLY A 76 9.83 25.03 -15.19
N LEU A 77 10.60 24.14 -14.61
CA LEU A 77 10.12 23.10 -13.68
C LEU A 77 9.48 23.68 -12.41
N GLN A 78 9.79 24.93 -12.05
CA GLN A 78 9.29 25.60 -10.84
C GLN A 78 7.99 26.38 -11.09
N THR A 79 7.26 26.10 -12.17
CA THR A 79 6.07 26.84 -12.61
C THR A 79 5.09 27.10 -11.46
N ASN A 80 4.65 26.04 -10.74
CA ASN A 80 3.69 26.19 -9.65
C ASN A 80 4.20 27.04 -8.49
N TYR A 81 5.48 26.93 -8.14
CA TYR A 81 6.08 27.69 -7.06
C TYR A 81 6.19 29.17 -7.45
N PHE A 82 6.65 29.44 -8.66
CA PHE A 82 6.85 30.78 -9.20
C PHE A 82 5.54 31.58 -9.26
N PHE A 83 4.48 30.95 -9.80
CA PHE A 83 3.17 31.61 -9.90
C PHE A 83 2.55 31.90 -8.53
N ARG A 84 2.69 30.98 -7.56
CA ARG A 84 2.23 31.23 -6.19
C ARG A 84 2.95 32.40 -5.50
N LYS A 85 4.17 32.70 -5.89
CA LYS A 85 4.98 33.77 -5.26
C LYS A 85 4.85 35.10 -5.98
N MET A 86 4.85 35.12 -7.30
CA MET A 86 4.77 36.35 -8.08
C MET A 86 3.34 36.78 -8.44
N GLY A 87 2.48 35.82 -8.74
CA GLY A 87 1.15 36.08 -9.29
C GLY A 87 1.18 36.51 -10.76
N ASN A 88 0.02 36.48 -11.41
CA ASN A 88 -0.13 36.75 -12.84
C ASN A 88 0.20 38.18 -13.21
N GLU A 89 -0.22 39.14 -12.38
CA GLU A 89 0.00 40.56 -12.67
C GLU A 89 1.48 40.93 -12.77
N GLU A 90 2.29 40.45 -11.84
CA GLU A 90 3.73 40.77 -11.85
C GLU A 90 4.46 40.12 -13.02
N ILE A 91 4.03 38.94 -13.43
CA ILE A 91 4.57 38.26 -14.62
C ILE A 91 4.26 39.09 -15.87
N VAL A 92 3.02 39.53 -16.03
CA VAL A 92 2.63 40.39 -17.18
C VAL A 92 3.35 41.69 -17.17
N LYS A 93 3.45 42.41 -16.01
CA LYS A 93 4.22 43.65 -15.86
C LYS A 93 5.69 43.48 -16.29
N PHE A 94 6.30 42.35 -15.90
CA PHE A 94 7.69 42.06 -16.28
C PHE A 94 7.85 41.81 -17.78
N CYS A 95 6.95 41.05 -18.40
CA CYS A 95 6.92 40.82 -19.85
C CYS A 95 6.76 42.15 -20.60
N ASN A 96 5.87 43.06 -20.12
CA ASN A 96 5.67 44.41 -20.66
C ASN A 96 6.94 45.29 -20.53
N TYR A 97 7.59 45.22 -19.38
CA TYR A 97 8.87 45.95 -19.17
C TYR A 97 9.96 45.47 -20.12
N LYS A 98 10.09 44.15 -20.31
CA LYS A 98 11.07 43.53 -21.22
C LYS A 98 10.69 43.67 -22.70
N LYS A 99 9.40 43.96 -23.00
CA LYS A 99 8.83 43.92 -24.36
C LYS A 99 9.00 42.58 -25.04
N GLU A 100 8.91 41.50 -24.25
CA GLU A 100 9.00 40.11 -24.71
C GLU A 100 7.90 39.29 -24.05
N TRP A 101 7.05 38.67 -24.85
CA TRP A 101 5.86 37.95 -24.41
C TRP A 101 5.86 36.48 -24.83
N LYS A 102 6.83 36.09 -25.66
CA LYS A 102 6.87 34.71 -26.17
C LYS A 102 6.95 33.72 -25.02
N ALA A 103 6.12 32.70 -25.08
CA ALA A 103 6.03 31.67 -24.06
C ALA A 103 5.71 30.30 -24.66
N LYS A 104 6.07 29.23 -23.96
CA LYS A 104 5.77 27.85 -24.31
C LYS A 104 5.32 27.09 -23.07
N VAL A 105 4.24 26.34 -23.21
CA VAL A 105 3.78 25.43 -22.15
C VAL A 105 3.96 23.99 -22.59
N VAL A 106 4.55 23.19 -21.73
CA VAL A 106 4.78 21.75 -21.94
C VAL A 106 4.11 20.97 -20.83
N THR A 107 3.31 19.97 -21.15
CA THR A 107 2.86 18.98 -20.19
C THR A 107 3.54 17.65 -20.49
N LYS A 108 4.18 17.07 -19.49
CA LYS A 108 4.73 15.74 -19.55
C LYS A 108 3.91 14.80 -18.69
N LEU A 109 3.55 13.64 -19.27
CA LEU A 109 2.96 12.52 -18.56
C LEU A 109 4.03 11.45 -18.36
N CYS A 110 4.10 10.91 -17.16
CA CYS A 110 5.02 9.84 -16.84
C CYS A 110 4.25 8.68 -16.24
N CYS A 111 4.31 7.53 -16.90
CA CYS A 111 3.59 6.31 -16.55
C CYS A 111 4.57 5.21 -16.14
N CYS A 112 4.32 4.58 -15.00
CA CYS A 112 4.94 3.32 -14.61
C CYS A 112 3.94 2.18 -14.85
N THR A 113 4.28 1.27 -15.76
CA THR A 113 3.44 0.10 -16.10
C THR A 113 3.56 -1.05 -15.09
N GLY A 114 4.47 -0.94 -14.13
CA GLY A 114 4.92 -2.03 -13.26
C GLY A 114 6.22 -2.70 -13.74
N LYS A 115 6.56 -2.56 -15.03
CA LYS A 115 7.83 -3.04 -15.60
C LYS A 115 8.71 -1.90 -16.09
N LYS A 116 8.11 -0.90 -16.72
CA LYS A 116 8.81 0.20 -17.40
C LYS A 116 8.25 1.56 -16.97
N ILE A 117 9.07 2.57 -17.12
CA ILE A 117 8.67 3.97 -17.02
C ILE A 117 8.64 4.53 -18.44
N ILE A 118 7.50 5.11 -18.81
CA ILE A 118 7.24 5.69 -20.11
C ILE A 118 6.91 7.16 -19.93
N ILE A 119 7.60 8.02 -20.65
CA ILE A 119 7.38 9.46 -20.63
C ILE A 119 6.86 9.89 -22.00
N SER A 120 5.84 10.74 -21.97
CA SER A 120 5.25 11.39 -23.14
C SER A 120 5.14 12.87 -22.87
N ASP A 121 5.09 13.65 -23.93
CA ASP A 121 4.94 15.09 -23.84
C ASP A 121 4.01 15.67 -24.90
N GLY A 122 3.44 16.81 -24.56
CA GLY A 122 2.70 17.64 -25.47
C GLY A 122 2.98 19.11 -25.13
N PHE A 123 3.06 19.94 -26.10
CA PHE A 123 3.36 21.35 -25.92
C PHE A 123 2.48 22.28 -26.76
N GLU A 124 2.37 23.51 -26.32
CA GLU A 124 1.78 24.63 -27.01
C GLU A 124 2.74 25.82 -26.97
N GLU A 125 3.01 26.41 -28.10
CA GLU A 125 3.67 27.71 -28.20
C GLU A 125 2.63 28.80 -28.14
N GLY A 126 3.02 29.98 -27.63
CA GLY A 126 2.10 31.09 -27.49
C GLY A 126 2.78 32.32 -26.88
N ARG A 127 2.00 33.15 -26.23
CA ARG A 127 2.49 34.35 -25.59
C ARG A 127 1.78 34.66 -24.28
N ILE A 128 2.44 35.34 -23.39
CA ILE A 128 1.80 35.97 -22.25
C ILE A 128 1.01 37.23 -22.76
N VAL A 129 -0.19 37.42 -22.23
CA VAL A 129 -1.02 38.58 -22.59
C VAL A 129 -0.41 39.86 -22.05
N ASP A 130 -0.65 40.95 -22.74
CA ASP A 130 -0.17 42.29 -22.37
C ASP A 130 -1.09 42.99 -21.37
N ASN A 131 -2.35 42.56 -21.26
CA ASN A 131 -3.32 43.08 -20.29
C ASN A 131 -4.16 41.90 -19.73
N PRO A 132 -3.95 41.52 -18.46
CA PRO A 132 -4.65 40.37 -17.89
C PRO A 132 -6.11 40.74 -17.56
N ASN A 133 -7.05 40.19 -18.32
CA ASN A 133 -8.43 40.10 -17.89
C ASN A 133 -8.54 38.91 -16.91
N ILE A 134 -8.09 39.13 -15.66
CA ILE A 134 -8.03 38.11 -14.65
C ILE A 134 -9.44 37.77 -14.22
N SER A 135 -10.00 36.75 -14.88
CA SER A 135 -11.12 36.03 -14.30
C SER A 135 -10.54 34.99 -13.31
N ASN A 136 -10.74 35.17 -12.02
CA ASN A 136 -10.30 34.25 -10.95
C ASN A 136 -10.85 32.80 -11.07
N LYS A 137 -11.03 32.28 -12.27
CA LYS A 137 -11.63 30.98 -12.61
C LYS A 137 -10.68 29.96 -13.21
N GLY A 138 -9.43 30.37 -13.56
CA GLY A 138 -8.43 29.52 -14.19
C GLY A 138 -7.40 28.97 -13.21
N TYR A 139 -6.59 28.04 -13.68
CA TYR A 139 -5.38 27.59 -13.02
C TYR A 139 -4.29 28.65 -13.20
N ASP A 140 -3.64 29.05 -12.14
CA ASP A 140 -2.53 29.99 -12.03
C ASP A 140 -2.12 30.75 -13.33
N TRP A 141 -1.52 30.11 -14.33
CA TRP A 141 -1.04 30.71 -15.57
C TRP A 141 -2.04 30.67 -16.75
N ASP A 142 -3.13 29.91 -16.65
CA ASP A 142 -4.13 29.73 -17.74
C ASP A 142 -4.77 31.07 -18.17
N ASP A 143 -4.89 32.02 -17.24
CA ASP A 143 -5.53 33.31 -17.48
C ASP A 143 -4.63 34.32 -18.19
N ILE A 144 -3.34 34.03 -18.29
CA ILE A 144 -2.36 34.93 -18.92
C ILE A 144 -1.65 34.35 -20.13
N PHE A 145 -1.82 33.04 -20.40
CA PHE A 145 -1.23 32.38 -21.57
C PHE A 145 -2.22 32.31 -22.72
N LYS A 146 -1.80 32.79 -23.88
CA LYS A 146 -2.54 32.74 -25.14
C LYS A 146 -1.76 31.89 -26.12
N PRO A 147 -2.33 30.73 -26.60
CA PRO A 147 -1.67 29.89 -27.59
C PRO A 147 -1.46 30.64 -28.93
N ALA A 148 -0.35 30.32 -29.62
CA ALA A 148 -0.13 30.74 -30.99
C ALA A 148 -1.03 29.92 -31.90
N VAL A 149 -2.03 30.57 -32.52
CA VAL A 149 -2.90 30.03 -33.59
C VAL A 149 -4.09 29.18 -33.17
N ASP A 150 -5.25 29.76 -33.31
CA ASP A 150 -6.27 29.30 -34.24
C ASP A 150 -7.01 30.52 -34.80
N ASN A 151 -7.28 30.51 -36.06
CA ASN A 151 -7.80 31.65 -36.82
C ASN A 151 -9.14 32.21 -36.36
N ASP A 152 -9.78 31.63 -35.32
CA ASP A 152 -11.14 32.00 -34.92
C ASP A 152 -11.34 32.44 -33.46
N ARG A 153 -10.36 32.28 -32.55
CA ARG A 153 -10.54 32.68 -31.14
C ARG A 153 -9.28 33.25 -30.52
N ASP A 154 -9.28 34.55 -30.38
CA ASP A 154 -8.22 35.38 -29.77
C ASP A 154 -8.31 35.37 -28.22
N ASP A 155 -8.48 34.22 -27.59
CA ASP A 155 -8.75 34.08 -26.16
C ASP A 155 -7.59 33.41 -25.39
N VAL A 156 -7.53 33.70 -24.08
CA VAL A 156 -6.61 33.04 -23.14
C VAL A 156 -6.97 31.60 -22.91
N TYR A 157 -5.97 30.81 -22.50
CA TYR A 157 -6.11 29.34 -22.38
C TYR A 157 -7.22 28.89 -21.43
N SER A 158 -7.51 29.66 -20.37
CA SER A 158 -8.61 29.36 -19.43
C SER A 158 -10.00 29.36 -20.06
N LYS A 159 -10.19 30.05 -21.20
CA LYS A 159 -11.47 30.13 -21.93
C LYS A 159 -11.61 29.11 -23.05
N LEU A 160 -10.53 28.40 -23.39
CA LEU A 160 -10.54 27.41 -24.47
C LEU A 160 -11.06 26.04 -23.96
N ASP A 161 -11.64 25.27 -24.90
CA ASP A 161 -12.01 23.88 -24.62
C ASP A 161 -10.76 22.99 -24.53
N LYS A 162 -10.30 22.79 -23.32
CA LYS A 162 -9.10 21.97 -23.02
C LYS A 162 -9.24 20.49 -23.42
N ASN A 163 -10.47 19.99 -23.54
CA ASN A 163 -10.70 18.59 -23.92
C ASN A 163 -10.51 18.36 -25.43
N SER A 164 -10.79 19.36 -26.24
CA SER A 164 -10.57 19.29 -27.68
C SER A 164 -9.11 19.56 -28.05
N ARG A 165 -8.43 20.41 -27.26
CA ARG A 165 -7.08 20.88 -27.56
C ARG A 165 -6.36 21.29 -26.28
N SER A 166 -5.40 20.51 -25.86
CA SER A 166 -4.47 20.88 -24.80
C SER A 166 -3.14 20.16 -24.95
N MET A 167 -2.08 20.73 -24.37
CA MET A 167 -0.79 20.04 -24.28
C MET A 167 -0.92 18.70 -23.53
N ARG A 168 -1.83 18.61 -22.54
CA ARG A 168 -2.09 17.32 -21.85
C ARG A 168 -2.75 16.31 -22.75
N LYS A 169 -3.65 16.73 -23.64
CA LYS A 169 -4.24 15.86 -24.65
C LYS A 169 -3.18 15.31 -25.60
N LYS A 170 -2.31 16.17 -26.13
CA LYS A 170 -1.19 15.75 -26.98
C LYS A 170 -0.27 14.75 -26.26
N ALA A 171 0.06 15.03 -25.00
CA ALA A 171 0.85 14.12 -24.17
C ALA A 171 0.12 12.79 -23.94
N TRP A 172 -1.19 12.81 -23.75
CA TRP A 172 -2.01 11.60 -23.59
C TRP A 172 -2.06 10.76 -24.87
N GLU A 173 -2.25 11.36 -26.02
CA GLU A 173 -2.25 10.69 -27.33
C GLU A 173 -0.89 10.02 -27.61
N ASP A 174 0.23 10.71 -27.36
CA ASP A 174 1.57 10.13 -27.46
C ASP A 174 1.79 8.98 -26.46
N LEU A 175 1.27 9.14 -25.22
CA LEU A 175 1.35 8.10 -24.20
C LEU A 175 0.62 6.82 -24.61
N ILE A 176 -0.60 6.94 -25.17
CA ILE A 176 -1.39 5.79 -25.63
C ILE A 176 -0.64 5.02 -26.72
N VAL A 177 -0.06 5.72 -27.68
CA VAL A 177 0.74 5.08 -28.74
C VAL A 177 1.89 4.29 -28.13
N LYS A 178 2.65 4.88 -27.21
CA LYS A 178 3.76 4.22 -26.51
C LYS A 178 3.31 3.05 -25.65
N LEU A 179 2.15 3.15 -25.01
CA LEU A 179 1.58 2.09 -24.17
C LEU A 179 0.97 0.94 -24.99
N SER A 180 0.67 1.14 -26.28
CA SER A 180 -0.02 0.13 -27.10
C SER A 180 0.79 -1.17 -27.25
N SER A 181 2.11 -1.09 -27.21
CA SER A 181 3.06 -2.20 -27.30
C SER A 181 3.52 -2.74 -25.93
N GLU A 182 3.03 -2.17 -24.83
CA GLU A 182 3.48 -2.51 -23.48
C GLU A 182 2.45 -3.34 -22.73
N GLU A 183 2.95 -4.31 -21.98
CA GLU A 183 2.15 -5.07 -21.02
C GLU A 183 1.94 -4.22 -19.76
N ILE A 184 0.70 -3.92 -19.44
CA ILE A 184 0.32 -3.23 -18.20
C ILE A 184 -0.16 -4.27 -17.22
N PHE A 185 0.50 -4.35 -16.06
CA PHE A 185 0.10 -5.30 -15.02
C PHE A 185 -1.17 -4.83 -14.32
N PHE A 186 -2.30 -5.41 -14.71
CA PHE A 186 -3.54 -5.31 -13.96
C PHE A 186 -3.68 -6.52 -13.04
N THR A 187 -4.19 -6.30 -11.83
CA THR A 187 -4.66 -7.39 -10.99
C THR A 187 -5.80 -8.10 -11.71
N HIS A 188 -5.70 -9.41 -11.85
CA HIS A 188 -6.67 -10.22 -12.58
C HIS A 188 -7.98 -10.32 -11.78
N ALA A 189 -8.96 -9.46 -12.07
CA ALA A 189 -10.27 -9.50 -11.41
C ALA A 189 -11.01 -10.83 -11.61
N GLU A 190 -10.79 -11.51 -12.73
CA GLU A 190 -11.36 -12.84 -13.00
C GLU A 190 -10.82 -13.88 -12.03
N LYS A 191 -9.51 -13.96 -11.84
CA LYS A 191 -8.87 -14.86 -10.87
C LYS A 191 -9.24 -14.54 -9.42
N TYR A 192 -9.57 -13.28 -9.11
CA TYR A 192 -10.01 -12.90 -7.77
C TYR A 192 -11.26 -13.65 -7.35
N ARG A 193 -12.28 -13.66 -8.21
CA ARG A 193 -13.56 -14.32 -7.91
C ARG A 193 -13.41 -15.84 -7.79
N GLU A 194 -12.71 -16.46 -8.72
CA GLU A 194 -12.41 -17.90 -8.69
C GLU A 194 -11.68 -18.29 -7.40
N ASN A 195 -10.65 -17.56 -7.02
CA ASN A 195 -9.90 -17.81 -5.79
C ASN A 195 -10.75 -17.62 -4.51
N ILE A 196 -11.71 -16.69 -4.50
CA ILE A 196 -12.66 -16.51 -3.40
C ILE A 196 -13.58 -17.71 -3.27
N GLU A 197 -14.10 -18.25 -4.40
CA GLU A 197 -14.98 -19.41 -4.44
C GLU A 197 -14.25 -20.66 -3.90
N ASP A 198 -13.06 -20.94 -4.41
CA ASP A 198 -12.24 -22.08 -3.98
C ASP A 198 -11.89 -22.00 -2.48
N LEU A 199 -11.47 -20.82 -2.02
CA LEU A 199 -11.12 -20.60 -0.62
C LEU A 199 -12.34 -20.73 0.29
N ALA A 200 -13.50 -20.22 -0.12
CA ALA A 200 -14.75 -20.33 0.63
C ALA A 200 -15.18 -21.80 0.81
N GLU A 201 -15.06 -22.63 -0.25
CA GLU A 201 -15.32 -24.06 -0.15
C GLU A 201 -14.40 -24.76 0.86
N LEU A 202 -13.09 -24.45 0.83
CA LEU A 202 -12.13 -25.02 1.77
C LEU A 202 -12.45 -24.60 3.22
N ILE A 203 -12.90 -23.36 3.44
CA ILE A 203 -13.31 -22.88 4.77
C ILE A 203 -14.58 -23.60 5.24
N CYS A 204 -15.59 -23.75 4.39
CA CYS A 204 -16.80 -24.53 4.71
C CYS A 204 -16.47 -25.97 5.14
N LYS A 205 -15.49 -26.58 4.50
CA LYS A 205 -14.99 -27.95 4.83
C LYS A 205 -14.07 -27.98 6.05
N LYS A 206 -13.87 -26.84 6.76
CA LYS A 206 -12.93 -26.70 7.90
C LYS A 206 -11.49 -27.11 7.58
N LYS A 207 -11.05 -26.89 6.35
CA LYS A 207 -9.71 -27.26 5.82
C LYS A 207 -8.74 -26.08 5.75
N VAL A 208 -9.10 -24.94 6.32
CA VAL A 208 -8.26 -23.72 6.31
C VAL A 208 -7.92 -23.32 7.73
N MET A 209 -6.65 -23.01 7.96
CA MET A 209 -6.19 -22.25 9.13
C MET A 209 -5.80 -20.84 8.72
N LEU A 210 -6.00 -19.87 9.62
CA LEU A 210 -5.56 -18.51 9.41
C LEU A 210 -4.13 -18.32 9.91
N PHE A 211 -3.38 -17.45 9.23
CA PHE A 211 -2.11 -16.96 9.71
C PHE A 211 -2.14 -15.41 9.66
N ILE A 212 -2.22 -14.78 10.84
CA ILE A 212 -2.46 -13.35 10.99
C ILE A 212 -1.16 -12.65 11.36
N GLY A 213 -0.83 -11.58 10.63
CA GLY A 213 0.32 -10.74 10.88
C GLY A 213 -0.04 -9.33 11.35
N ALA A 214 0.98 -8.54 11.68
CA ALA A 214 0.87 -7.20 12.24
C ALA A 214 0.06 -6.21 11.39
N GLY A 215 -0.11 -6.46 10.10
CA GLY A 215 -0.96 -5.65 9.22
C GLY A 215 -2.43 -5.62 9.62
N ILE A 216 -2.93 -6.64 10.32
CA ILE A 216 -4.29 -6.66 10.87
C ILE A 216 -4.39 -5.72 12.08
N SER A 217 -3.48 -5.80 13.03
CA SER A 217 -3.45 -4.91 14.19
C SER A 217 -3.15 -3.45 13.80
N ALA A 218 -2.36 -3.23 12.75
CA ALA A 218 -2.13 -1.91 12.19
C ALA A 218 -3.41 -1.26 11.62
N SER A 219 -4.41 -2.05 11.22
CA SER A 219 -5.70 -1.53 10.71
C SER A 219 -6.53 -0.80 11.76
N ILE A 220 -6.25 -1.02 13.03
CA ILE A 220 -6.91 -0.39 14.19
C ILE A 220 -5.98 0.57 14.95
N GLY A 221 -4.77 0.84 14.42
CA GLY A 221 -3.87 1.87 14.95
C GLY A 221 -2.64 1.37 15.69
N LEU A 222 -2.43 0.05 15.85
CA LEU A 222 -1.18 -0.44 16.39
C LEU A 222 -0.01 -0.17 15.42
N PRO A 223 1.23 0.00 15.92
CA PRO A 223 2.37 0.29 15.07
C PRO A 223 2.68 -0.88 14.13
N SER A 224 3.17 -0.56 12.94
CA SER A 224 3.86 -1.53 12.10
C SER A 224 5.22 -1.87 12.71
N TRP A 225 5.84 -2.97 12.25
CA TRP A 225 7.16 -3.36 12.74
C TRP A 225 8.20 -2.22 12.69
N ASN A 226 8.32 -1.53 11.55
CA ASN A 226 9.25 -0.42 11.41
C ASN A 226 8.93 0.75 12.36
N LYS A 227 7.64 1.06 12.57
CA LYS A 227 7.24 2.11 13.48
C LYS A 227 7.55 1.72 14.93
N LEU A 228 7.34 0.45 15.29
CA LEU A 228 7.69 -0.09 16.61
C LEU A 228 9.19 0.07 16.91
N ILE A 229 10.04 -0.29 15.94
CA ILE A 229 11.50 -0.12 16.07
C ILE A 229 11.88 1.36 16.18
N GLY A 230 11.22 2.24 15.40
CA GLY A 230 11.40 3.69 15.55
C GLY A 230 11.08 4.19 16.97
N GLU A 231 9.95 3.73 17.56
CA GLU A 231 9.56 4.08 18.94
C GLU A 231 10.57 3.54 19.98
N LEU A 232 11.19 2.38 19.75
CA LEU A 232 12.29 1.89 20.59
C LEU A 232 13.51 2.80 20.48
N GLY A 233 13.91 3.19 19.26
CA GLY A 233 15.02 4.11 19.04
C GLY A 233 14.80 5.47 19.70
N GLU A 234 13.59 6.05 19.58
CA GLU A 234 13.24 7.31 20.26
C GLU A 234 13.34 7.19 21.78
N ALA A 235 12.97 6.06 22.35
CA ALA A 235 13.12 5.81 23.79
C ALA A 235 14.58 5.63 24.23
N ASP A 236 15.48 5.39 23.30
CA ASP A 236 16.93 5.27 23.49
C ASP A 236 17.67 6.53 22.99
N ASP A 237 16.99 7.69 22.92
CA ASP A 237 17.48 9.00 22.50
C ASP A 237 17.97 9.10 21.04
N PHE A 238 17.51 8.22 20.16
CA PHE A 238 17.76 8.33 18.73
C PHE A 238 16.61 9.08 18.01
N ASP A 239 16.94 9.77 16.94
CA ASP A 239 15.97 10.08 15.90
C ASP A 239 15.55 8.78 15.18
N ALA A 240 14.24 8.54 15.03
CA ALA A 240 13.72 7.29 14.49
C ALA A 240 14.19 7.01 13.04
N GLU A 241 14.35 8.05 12.21
CA GLU A 241 14.84 7.90 10.83
C GLU A 241 16.32 7.52 10.84
N ILE A 242 17.14 8.17 11.69
CA ILE A 242 18.55 7.85 11.85
C ILE A 242 18.72 6.43 12.41
N PHE A 243 17.92 6.05 13.42
CA PHE A 243 18.01 4.70 14.00
C PHE A 243 17.77 3.62 12.97
N SER A 244 16.79 3.83 12.07
CA SER A 244 16.46 2.87 11.00
C SER A 244 17.56 2.66 9.96
N GLU A 245 18.54 3.58 9.84
CA GLU A 245 19.66 3.46 8.88
C GLU A 245 20.79 2.55 9.39
N TYR A 246 20.81 2.22 10.70
CA TYR A 246 21.89 1.40 11.28
C TYR A 246 21.75 -0.10 11.04
N GLY A 247 20.57 -0.59 10.65
CA GLY A 247 20.39 -2.01 10.41
C GLY A 247 18.96 -2.45 10.15
N ASP A 248 18.75 -3.75 10.11
CA ASP A 248 17.40 -4.29 10.03
C ASP A 248 16.70 -4.28 11.40
N ASN A 249 15.40 -4.51 11.39
CA ASN A 249 14.57 -4.41 12.59
C ASN A 249 14.94 -5.38 13.71
N MET A 250 15.48 -6.57 13.39
CA MET A 250 15.84 -7.56 14.40
C MET A 250 17.13 -7.15 15.13
N LEU A 251 18.12 -6.67 14.37
CA LEU A 251 19.36 -6.13 14.92
C LEU A 251 19.08 -4.90 15.80
N LEU A 252 18.22 -3.99 15.37
CA LEU A 252 17.87 -2.78 16.12
C LEU A 252 17.09 -3.11 17.41
N ALA A 253 16.24 -4.13 17.37
CA ALA A 253 15.59 -4.65 18.58
C ALA A 253 16.60 -5.24 19.56
N GLU A 254 17.55 -6.05 19.08
CA GLU A 254 18.66 -6.61 19.87
C GLU A 254 19.51 -5.52 20.52
N TYR A 255 19.82 -4.47 19.74
CA TYR A 255 20.56 -3.31 20.26
C TYR A 255 19.83 -2.64 21.43
N SER A 256 18.52 -2.37 21.30
CA SER A 256 17.73 -1.72 22.35
C SER A 256 17.66 -2.55 23.64
N GLU A 257 17.49 -3.88 23.52
CA GLU A 257 17.54 -4.79 24.68
C GLU A 257 18.96 -4.80 25.33
N THR A 258 20.01 -4.85 24.50
CA THR A 258 21.42 -4.87 24.97
C THR A 258 21.78 -3.57 25.65
N LEU A 259 21.44 -2.42 25.07
CA LEU A 259 21.73 -1.10 25.62
C LEU A 259 21.10 -0.92 27.01
N ASN A 260 19.88 -1.39 27.18
CA ASN A 260 19.12 -1.26 28.42
C ASN A 260 19.34 -2.43 29.39
N ASN A 261 20.11 -3.46 29.00
CA ASN A 261 20.26 -4.72 29.73
C ASN A 261 18.89 -5.28 30.17
N ASN A 262 17.92 -5.27 29.28
CA ASN A 262 16.54 -5.61 29.55
C ASN A 262 15.92 -6.43 28.41
N GLU A 263 15.90 -7.75 28.58
CA GLU A 263 15.28 -8.70 27.65
C GLU A 263 13.74 -8.58 27.56
N ASN A 264 13.11 -7.80 28.45
CA ASN A 264 11.67 -7.53 28.45
C ASN A 264 11.34 -6.09 28.01
N ARG A 265 12.28 -5.41 27.34
CA ARG A 265 12.16 -4.01 26.91
C ARG A 265 10.85 -3.73 26.17
N LEU A 266 10.48 -4.62 25.25
CA LEU A 266 9.25 -4.52 24.48
C LEU A 266 8.00 -4.53 25.38
N GLN A 267 7.90 -5.49 26.32
CA GLN A 267 6.75 -5.58 27.22
C GLN A 267 6.63 -4.37 28.11
N ASP A 268 7.75 -3.94 28.70
CA ASP A 268 7.76 -2.81 29.62
C ASP A 268 7.31 -1.50 28.95
N MET A 269 7.61 -1.33 27.66
CA MET A 269 7.22 -0.14 26.91
C MET A 269 5.80 -0.17 26.38
N PHE A 270 5.28 -1.32 25.98
CA PHE A 270 4.07 -1.39 25.14
C PHE A 270 2.88 -2.10 25.78
N THR A 271 3.03 -2.84 26.90
CA THR A 271 1.91 -3.57 27.53
C THR A 271 0.75 -2.64 27.80
N ASP A 272 0.96 -1.53 28.49
CA ASP A 272 -0.12 -0.60 28.84
C ASP A 272 -0.65 0.18 27.62
N LYS A 273 0.20 0.48 26.65
CA LYS A 273 -0.19 1.19 25.43
C LYS A 273 -1.13 0.36 24.56
N TRP A 274 -0.98 -0.97 24.58
CA TRP A 274 -1.76 -1.90 23.75
C TRP A 274 -2.90 -2.58 24.53
N ASP A 275 -3.06 -2.29 25.83
CA ASP A 275 -4.19 -2.78 26.59
C ASP A 275 -5.45 -1.92 26.31
N ILE A 276 -6.49 -2.54 25.79
CA ILE A 276 -7.78 -1.89 25.51
C ILE A 276 -8.52 -1.41 26.77
N LYS A 277 -8.11 -1.85 27.96
CA LYS A 277 -8.69 -1.40 29.24
C LYS A 277 -8.15 -0.03 29.64
N SER A 278 -6.93 0.30 29.22
CA SER A 278 -6.26 1.58 29.47
C SER A 278 -6.29 2.52 28.27
N ASN A 279 -6.67 2.03 27.07
CA ASN A 279 -6.68 2.79 25.82
C ASN A 279 -8.07 2.79 25.16
N ASP A 280 -8.90 3.79 25.50
CA ASP A 280 -10.26 3.92 24.98
C ASP A 280 -10.33 4.10 23.46
N ILE A 281 -9.33 4.73 22.85
CA ILE A 281 -9.26 4.93 21.39
C ILE A 281 -9.09 3.57 20.72
N LEU A 282 -8.11 2.80 21.15
CA LEU A 282 -7.85 1.46 20.63
C LEU A 282 -9.05 0.54 20.81
N ARG A 283 -9.69 0.59 21.98
CA ARG A 283 -10.93 -0.15 22.27
C ARG A 283 -12.05 0.20 21.29
N SER A 284 -12.26 1.49 21.04
CA SER A 284 -13.30 1.96 20.09
C SER A 284 -13.03 1.54 18.66
N GLU A 285 -11.77 1.60 18.22
CA GLU A 285 -11.37 1.15 16.88
C GLU A 285 -11.52 -0.37 16.73
N LEU A 286 -11.15 -1.15 17.74
CA LEU A 286 -11.32 -2.59 17.74
C LEU A 286 -12.80 -2.98 17.66
N GLU A 287 -13.65 -2.37 18.50
CA GLU A 287 -15.09 -2.67 18.57
C GLU A 287 -15.80 -2.44 17.23
N LYS A 288 -15.41 -1.40 16.48
CA LYS A 288 -15.96 -1.01 15.18
C LYS A 288 -15.34 -1.75 14.00
N SER A 289 -14.25 -2.50 14.22
CA SER A 289 -13.50 -3.12 13.15
C SER A 289 -14.27 -4.20 12.41
N LEU A 290 -14.52 -3.98 11.13
CA LEU A 290 -15.11 -4.98 10.23
C LEU A 290 -14.12 -6.12 9.93
N ILE A 291 -12.81 -5.85 9.96
CA ILE A 291 -11.77 -6.86 9.72
C ILE A 291 -11.82 -7.93 10.80
N TYR A 292 -11.79 -7.56 12.09
CA TYR A 292 -11.88 -8.51 13.20
C TYR A 292 -13.21 -9.24 13.23
N LYS A 293 -14.31 -8.54 12.90
CA LYS A 293 -15.63 -9.16 12.75
C LYS A 293 -15.60 -10.28 11.72
N TYR A 294 -15.10 -10.03 10.54
CA TYR A 294 -15.07 -11.04 9.48
C TYR A 294 -14.09 -12.16 9.78
N ILE A 295 -12.92 -11.88 10.38
CA ILE A 295 -11.97 -12.93 10.83
C ILE A 295 -12.69 -13.90 11.78
N MET A 296 -13.45 -13.40 12.73
CA MET A 296 -14.25 -14.23 13.64
C MET A 296 -15.35 -15.01 12.89
N GLU A 297 -16.03 -14.37 11.91
CA GLU A 297 -17.10 -15.01 11.10
C GLU A 297 -16.58 -16.14 10.18
N LEU A 298 -15.31 -16.13 9.79
CA LEU A 298 -14.70 -17.23 9.01
C LEU A 298 -14.70 -18.54 9.79
N ASP A 299 -14.72 -18.47 11.12
CA ASP A 299 -14.83 -19.65 12.01
C ASP A 299 -13.83 -20.76 11.66
N CYS A 300 -12.57 -20.36 11.45
CA CYS A 300 -11.48 -21.29 11.17
C CYS A 300 -11.05 -22.04 12.44
N PRO A 301 -10.71 -23.34 12.37
CA PRO A 301 -10.43 -24.15 13.56
C PRO A 301 -9.13 -23.75 14.28
N VAL A 302 -8.18 -23.18 13.55
CA VAL A 302 -6.88 -22.74 14.08
C VAL A 302 -6.52 -21.40 13.49
N ILE A 303 -6.06 -20.49 14.34
CA ILE A 303 -5.50 -19.18 13.99
C ILE A 303 -4.07 -19.14 14.53
N TYR A 304 -3.10 -18.94 13.67
CA TYR A 304 -1.74 -18.60 14.05
C TYR A 304 -1.52 -17.10 13.96
N THR A 305 -0.74 -16.53 14.85
CA THR A 305 -0.31 -15.15 14.76
C THR A 305 1.13 -14.97 15.25
N THR A 306 1.87 -14.09 14.58
CA THR A 306 3.16 -13.61 15.07
C THR A 306 3.01 -12.34 15.90
N ASN A 307 1.79 -11.82 16.06
CA ASN A 307 1.53 -10.62 16.84
C ASN A 307 1.58 -10.92 18.34
N PHE A 308 2.20 -10.03 19.10
CA PHE A 308 2.28 -10.12 20.55
C PHE A 308 1.03 -9.57 21.25
N ASP A 309 0.31 -8.64 20.57
CA ASP A 309 -0.90 -7.99 21.08
C ASP A 309 -2.06 -8.95 21.33
N HIS A 310 -3.07 -8.52 22.10
CA HIS A 310 -4.24 -9.32 22.46
C HIS A 310 -5.50 -8.96 21.66
N MET A 311 -5.39 -8.25 20.53
CA MET A 311 -6.53 -7.71 19.81
C MET A 311 -7.51 -8.79 19.31
N ILE A 312 -7.03 -9.98 18.97
CA ILE A 312 -7.91 -11.10 18.56
C ILE A 312 -8.70 -11.60 19.77
N GLU A 313 -8.02 -11.87 20.86
CA GLU A 313 -8.61 -12.34 22.12
C GLU A 313 -9.63 -11.34 22.65
N ASP A 314 -9.26 -10.07 22.73
CA ASP A 314 -10.10 -8.97 23.22
C ASP A 314 -11.35 -8.80 22.34
N TYR A 315 -11.23 -8.95 21.02
CA TYR A 315 -12.39 -8.89 20.14
C TYR A 315 -13.35 -10.06 20.38
N TYR A 316 -12.84 -11.28 20.57
CA TYR A 316 -13.68 -12.44 20.90
C TYR A 316 -14.37 -12.25 22.24
N GLU A 317 -13.67 -11.75 23.28
CA GLU A 317 -14.24 -11.45 24.60
C GLU A 317 -15.34 -10.39 24.49
N MET A 318 -15.13 -9.27 23.77
CA MET A 318 -16.14 -8.24 23.51
C MET A 318 -17.41 -8.80 22.86
N LYS A 319 -17.27 -9.81 22.00
CA LYS A 319 -18.41 -10.46 21.33
C LYS A 319 -18.96 -11.66 22.10
N LYS A 320 -18.48 -11.90 23.33
CA LYS A 320 -18.86 -13.03 24.19
C LYS A 320 -18.69 -14.38 23.47
N LYS A 321 -17.59 -14.52 22.74
CA LYS A 321 -17.17 -15.74 22.05
C LYS A 321 -15.90 -16.25 22.69
N GLU A 322 -15.79 -17.58 22.81
CA GLU A 322 -14.61 -18.20 23.37
C GLU A 322 -13.57 -18.51 22.28
N ILE A 323 -12.30 -18.36 22.65
CA ILE A 323 -11.14 -18.73 21.84
C ILE A 323 -10.06 -19.29 22.77
N ASN A 324 -9.46 -20.41 22.41
CA ASN A 324 -8.41 -21.06 23.19
C ASN A 324 -7.06 -20.48 22.81
N ARG A 325 -6.53 -19.55 23.61
CA ARG A 325 -5.18 -19.00 23.40
C ARG A 325 -4.12 -19.97 23.89
N VAL A 326 -3.08 -20.16 23.06
CA VAL A 326 -1.91 -20.98 23.34
C VAL A 326 -0.66 -20.17 23.03
N ALA A 327 0.11 -19.81 24.04
CA ALA A 327 1.39 -19.11 23.93
C ALA A 327 2.55 -19.92 24.50
N VAL A 328 2.30 -20.69 25.53
CA VAL A 328 3.27 -21.60 26.21
C VAL A 328 2.73 -23.02 26.23
N ILE A 329 3.60 -23.98 26.54
CA ILE A 329 3.23 -25.41 26.51
C ILE A 329 2.10 -25.75 27.48
N ASP A 330 2.07 -25.08 28.63
CA ASP A 330 1.05 -25.30 29.67
C ASP A 330 -0.36 -24.87 29.21
N ASP A 331 -0.46 -23.87 28.33
CA ASP A 331 -1.73 -23.48 27.70
C ASP A 331 -2.27 -24.59 26.79
N PHE A 332 -1.38 -25.41 26.21
CA PHE A 332 -1.75 -26.46 25.27
C PHE A 332 -2.47 -27.64 25.94
N ASP A 333 -2.05 -28.02 27.13
CA ASP A 333 -2.66 -29.12 27.90
C ASP A 333 -4.06 -28.77 28.40
N ASN A 334 -4.32 -27.49 28.65
CA ASN A 334 -5.61 -27.00 29.17
C ASN A 334 -6.63 -26.69 28.06
N SER A 335 -6.26 -26.84 26.78
CA SER A 335 -7.12 -26.47 25.67
C SER A 335 -8.17 -27.54 25.34
N GLU A 336 -9.42 -27.34 25.76
CA GLU A 336 -10.55 -28.14 25.25
C GLU A 336 -10.73 -27.93 23.74
N GLN A 337 -11.05 -29.00 23.00
CA GLN A 337 -11.11 -28.97 21.52
C GLN A 337 -12.35 -28.26 20.94
N LYS A 338 -13.19 -27.66 21.77
CA LYS A 338 -14.50 -27.11 21.36
C LYS A 338 -14.48 -25.75 20.68
N HIS A 339 -13.39 -24.98 20.83
CA HIS A 339 -13.30 -23.60 20.35
C HIS A 339 -12.11 -23.42 19.39
N PRO A 340 -12.09 -22.36 18.54
CA PRO A 340 -10.93 -22.05 17.73
C PRO A 340 -9.68 -21.91 18.58
N ARG A 341 -8.54 -22.44 18.12
CA ARG A 341 -7.26 -22.25 18.80
C ARG A 341 -6.53 -21.07 18.22
N LEU A 342 -6.08 -20.17 19.09
CA LEU A 342 -5.20 -19.07 18.74
C LEU A 342 -3.77 -19.38 19.20
N MET A 343 -2.92 -19.64 18.24
CA MET A 343 -1.51 -20.01 18.45
C MET A 343 -0.64 -18.77 18.35
N LYS A 344 -0.11 -18.27 19.46
CA LYS A 344 0.79 -17.10 19.56
C LYS A 344 2.22 -17.50 19.19
N PHE A 345 2.49 -17.58 17.88
CA PHE A 345 3.68 -18.22 17.35
C PHE A 345 5.01 -17.55 17.81
N HIS A 346 5.03 -16.25 17.94
CA HIS A 346 6.19 -15.49 18.44
C HIS A 346 6.03 -15.03 19.88
N GLY A 347 5.16 -15.70 20.64
CA GLY A 347 4.94 -15.37 22.05
C GLY A 347 3.82 -14.37 22.28
N ASP A 348 3.67 -13.95 23.52
CA ASP A 348 2.55 -13.17 24.03
C ASP A 348 3.03 -12.17 25.08
N MET A 349 2.49 -10.96 25.06
CA MET A 349 2.86 -9.89 26.03
C MET A 349 2.66 -10.28 27.49
N LYS A 350 1.80 -11.26 27.77
CA LYS A 350 1.57 -11.78 29.13
C LYS A 350 2.73 -12.61 29.66
N TYR A 351 3.49 -13.29 28.79
CA TYR A 351 4.57 -14.20 29.18
C TYR A 351 5.91 -13.61 28.75
N LYS A 352 6.69 -13.10 29.74
CA LYS A 352 7.92 -12.35 29.48
C LYS A 352 8.90 -13.12 28.58
N ASP A 353 9.19 -14.37 28.88
CA ASP A 353 10.21 -15.17 28.20
C ASP A 353 9.69 -15.85 26.89
N SER A 354 8.47 -15.55 26.47
CA SER A 354 7.86 -16.20 25.30
C SER A 354 8.11 -15.45 23.99
N ILE A 355 8.47 -14.19 24.04
CA ILE A 355 8.53 -13.31 22.87
C ILE A 355 9.76 -13.64 22.01
N VAL A 356 9.54 -13.65 20.69
CA VAL A 356 10.57 -13.78 19.66
C VAL A 356 10.61 -12.49 18.86
N PHE A 357 11.54 -11.61 19.19
CA PHE A 357 11.58 -10.24 18.69
C PHE A 357 12.98 -9.83 18.19
N THR A 358 14.05 -10.27 18.87
CA THR A 358 15.43 -9.93 18.57
C THR A 358 16.09 -10.95 17.65
N GLU A 359 17.22 -10.60 17.05
CA GLU A 359 17.97 -11.46 16.14
C GLU A 359 18.39 -12.77 16.82
N SER A 360 18.92 -12.69 18.04
CA SER A 360 19.31 -13.87 18.84
C SER A 360 18.12 -14.78 19.15
N GLN A 361 16.95 -14.21 19.44
CA GLN A 361 15.73 -14.99 19.69
C GLN A 361 15.24 -15.70 18.43
N TYR A 362 15.33 -15.06 17.25
CA TYR A 362 15.05 -15.69 15.96
C TYR A 362 16.02 -16.83 15.66
N PHE A 363 17.33 -16.67 15.94
CA PHE A 363 18.33 -17.72 15.73
C PHE A 363 18.12 -18.91 16.66
N LYS A 364 17.77 -18.67 17.93
CA LYS A 364 17.41 -19.77 18.86
C LYS A 364 16.28 -20.67 18.35
N ARG A 365 15.41 -20.13 17.48
CA ARG A 365 14.29 -20.89 16.90
C ARG A 365 14.61 -21.59 15.58
N MET A 366 15.81 -21.45 15.04
CA MET A 366 16.18 -22.07 13.76
C MET A 366 16.39 -23.60 13.85
N ASP A 367 16.40 -24.18 15.05
CA ASP A 367 16.37 -25.64 15.22
C ASP A 367 15.00 -26.25 14.96
N TYR A 368 13.93 -25.44 14.94
CA TYR A 368 12.53 -25.84 14.67
C TYR A 368 12.02 -26.96 15.58
N GLN A 369 12.49 -27.02 16.82
CA GLN A 369 12.16 -28.05 17.79
C GLN A 369 11.22 -27.56 18.91
N SER A 370 10.86 -26.27 18.92
CA SER A 370 9.87 -25.80 19.88
C SER A 370 8.52 -26.47 19.67
N PHE A 371 7.71 -26.60 20.72
CA PHE A 371 6.37 -27.18 20.60
C PHE A 371 5.50 -26.44 19.56
N MET A 372 5.67 -25.11 19.43
CA MET A 372 5.00 -24.29 18.43
C MET A 372 5.41 -24.66 17.00
N ASP A 373 6.70 -24.92 16.78
CA ASP A 373 7.22 -25.29 15.45
C ASP A 373 6.73 -26.67 15.04
N ILE A 374 6.77 -27.63 15.97
CA ILE A 374 6.26 -28.99 15.77
C ILE A 374 4.74 -28.95 15.47
N LYS A 375 4.00 -28.17 16.25
CA LYS A 375 2.56 -28.00 16.06
C LYS A 375 2.23 -27.36 14.72
N LEU A 376 2.92 -26.30 14.33
CA LEU A 376 2.73 -25.66 13.03
C LEU A 376 3.06 -26.63 11.89
N GLN A 377 4.15 -27.39 11.97
CA GLN A 377 4.48 -28.40 10.97
C GLN A 377 3.34 -29.45 10.82
N ALA A 378 2.78 -29.93 11.94
CA ALA A 378 1.66 -30.86 11.92
C ALA A 378 0.40 -30.25 11.31
N ASP A 379 0.07 -29.00 11.65
CA ASP A 379 -1.10 -28.30 11.11
C ASP A 379 -0.94 -27.96 9.62
N LEU A 380 0.26 -27.63 9.17
CA LEU A 380 0.57 -27.44 7.76
C LEU A 380 0.32 -28.73 6.92
N LEU A 381 0.44 -29.92 7.51
CA LEU A 381 0.08 -31.17 6.85
C LEU A 381 -1.45 -31.36 6.75
N LYS A 382 -2.21 -30.78 7.67
CA LYS A 382 -3.66 -30.95 7.77
C LYS A 382 -4.44 -29.88 7.03
N TYR A 383 -4.03 -28.60 7.14
CA TYR A 383 -4.77 -27.45 6.68
C TYR A 383 -4.10 -26.75 5.49
N ASN A 384 -4.90 -26.11 4.66
CA ASN A 384 -4.44 -25.02 3.80
C ASN A 384 -4.29 -23.74 4.66
N VAL A 385 -3.44 -22.81 4.27
CA VAL A 385 -3.19 -21.58 5.02
C VAL A 385 -3.77 -20.39 4.30
N LEU A 386 -4.48 -19.51 5.02
CA LEU A 386 -4.80 -18.17 4.56
C LEU A 386 -3.98 -17.16 5.37
N PHE A 387 -3.03 -16.50 4.71
CA PHE A 387 -2.25 -15.41 5.29
C PHE A 387 -2.99 -14.10 5.17
N LEU A 388 -3.17 -13.38 6.29
CA LEU A 388 -3.84 -12.08 6.39
C LEU A 388 -2.95 -11.07 7.11
N GLY A 389 -2.76 -9.89 6.52
CA GLY A 389 -1.91 -8.85 7.12
C GLY A 389 -0.46 -9.27 7.32
N TYR A 390 0.00 -10.26 6.57
CA TYR A 390 1.32 -10.88 6.70
C TYR A 390 2.13 -10.71 5.42
N SER A 391 3.39 -10.29 5.54
CA SER A 391 4.25 -10.03 4.37
C SER A 391 5.00 -11.25 3.85
N LEU A 392 5.00 -12.36 4.59
CA LEU A 392 5.88 -13.51 4.39
C LEU A 392 7.37 -13.11 4.32
N SER A 393 7.77 -12.08 5.07
CA SER A 393 9.18 -11.71 5.24
C SER A 393 9.91 -12.56 6.28
N ASP A 394 9.17 -13.09 7.27
CA ASP A 394 9.69 -13.91 8.36
C ASP A 394 10.41 -15.15 7.87
N ILE A 395 11.68 -15.29 8.22
CA ILE A 395 12.56 -16.36 7.74
C ILE A 395 12.15 -17.73 8.33
N ASN A 396 11.72 -17.77 9.59
CA ASN A 396 11.33 -19.01 10.27
C ASN A 396 10.09 -19.59 9.59
N ILE A 397 9.08 -18.75 9.29
CA ILE A 397 7.85 -19.18 8.61
C ILE A 397 8.14 -19.62 7.17
N LYS A 398 8.99 -18.89 6.45
CA LYS A 398 9.41 -19.31 5.09
C LYS A 398 10.05 -20.69 5.09
N GLN A 399 10.91 -20.95 6.03
CA GLN A 399 11.62 -22.23 6.13
C GLN A 399 10.66 -23.36 6.52
N LEU A 400 9.76 -23.14 7.49
CA LEU A 400 8.74 -24.14 7.84
C LEU A 400 7.81 -24.47 6.67
N LEU A 401 7.39 -23.47 5.91
CA LEU A 401 6.60 -23.68 4.68
C LEU A 401 7.40 -24.46 3.62
N TYR A 402 8.69 -24.19 3.48
CA TYR A 402 9.56 -24.91 2.55
C TYR A 402 9.71 -26.38 2.97
N ILE A 403 10.01 -26.65 4.24
CA ILE A 403 10.14 -28.02 4.79
C ILE A 403 8.85 -28.82 4.61
N SER A 404 7.72 -28.22 4.94
CA SER A 404 6.41 -28.85 4.81
C SER A 404 6.10 -29.24 3.35
N ARG A 405 6.40 -28.33 2.41
CA ARG A 405 6.23 -28.61 0.98
C ARG A 405 7.11 -29.73 0.45
N LYS A 406 8.37 -29.78 0.87
CA LYS A 406 9.28 -30.86 0.50
C LYS A 406 8.68 -32.21 0.89
N ARG A 407 8.13 -32.32 2.09
CA ARG A 407 7.46 -33.55 2.58
C ARG A 407 6.19 -33.91 1.79
N TRP A 408 5.46 -32.91 1.25
CA TRP A 408 4.26 -33.18 0.42
C TRP A 408 4.59 -33.58 -1.01
N ALA A 409 5.65 -33.03 -1.59
CA ALA A 409 6.07 -33.39 -2.94
C ALA A 409 6.34 -34.89 -3.06
N ASP A 410 6.85 -35.51 -1.99
CA ASP A 410 7.13 -36.94 -1.92
C ASP A 410 5.84 -37.81 -1.84
N ASN A 411 4.69 -37.25 -1.48
CA ASN A 411 3.44 -37.93 -1.23
C ASN A 411 2.28 -37.63 -2.20
N GLY A 412 2.53 -36.84 -3.26
CA GLY A 412 1.53 -36.59 -4.33
C GLY A 412 0.36 -35.64 -3.97
N ASN A 413 0.22 -35.20 -2.73
CA ASN A 413 -0.86 -34.29 -2.26
C ASN A 413 -0.37 -32.89 -2.08
N LYS A 414 -0.65 -32.00 -3.04
CA LYS A 414 -0.32 -30.57 -2.92
C LYS A 414 -1.39 -29.84 -2.10
N LYS A 415 -1.03 -29.31 -0.93
CA LYS A 415 -1.82 -28.29 -0.23
C LYS A 415 -1.55 -26.92 -0.85
N ILE A 416 -2.58 -26.12 -1.01
CA ILE A 416 -2.50 -24.77 -1.53
C ILE A 416 -2.59 -23.79 -0.36
N SER A 417 -1.67 -22.86 -0.29
CA SER A 417 -1.76 -21.73 0.63
C SER A 417 -2.24 -20.49 -0.12
N TYR A 418 -2.94 -19.62 0.57
CA TYR A 418 -3.43 -18.37 0.03
C TYR A 418 -2.82 -17.21 0.82
N ILE A 419 -2.50 -16.12 0.15
CA ILE A 419 -2.11 -14.88 0.80
C ILE A 419 -2.96 -13.74 0.26
N TYR A 420 -3.63 -13.01 1.14
CA TYR A 420 -4.27 -11.77 0.76
C TYR A 420 -3.30 -10.59 0.91
N THR A 421 -3.11 -9.83 -0.14
CA THR A 421 -2.29 -8.62 -0.15
C THR A 421 -3.10 -7.43 -0.66
N ALA A 422 -3.29 -6.42 0.19
CA ALA A 422 -3.93 -5.17 -0.23
C ALA A 422 -3.06 -4.39 -1.26
N THR A 423 -1.75 -4.62 -1.22
CA THR A 423 -0.79 -4.01 -2.15
C THR A 423 -0.19 -5.12 -3.01
N PRO A 424 -0.57 -5.24 -4.29
CA PRO A 424 -0.07 -6.30 -5.17
C PRO A 424 1.43 -6.17 -5.41
N ASN A 425 2.10 -7.30 -5.61
CA ASN A 425 3.51 -7.35 -5.95
C ASN A 425 3.73 -8.49 -6.97
N TYR A 426 3.74 -8.12 -8.26
CA TYR A 426 3.85 -9.08 -9.35
C TYR A 426 5.04 -10.03 -9.25
N VAL A 427 6.21 -9.52 -8.84
CA VAL A 427 7.42 -10.34 -8.69
C VAL A 427 7.23 -11.35 -7.58
N GLN A 428 6.69 -10.91 -6.45
CA GLN A 428 6.42 -11.78 -5.30
C GLN A 428 5.33 -12.82 -5.62
N GLU A 429 4.27 -12.41 -6.33
CA GLU A 429 3.19 -13.30 -6.78
C GLU A 429 3.72 -14.46 -7.62
N LYS A 430 4.63 -14.20 -8.57
CA LYS A 430 5.25 -15.24 -9.40
C LYS A 430 6.12 -16.19 -8.58
N VAL A 431 6.85 -15.69 -7.59
CA VAL A 431 7.64 -16.51 -6.67
C VAL A 431 6.73 -17.36 -5.78
N PHE A 432 5.63 -16.78 -5.30
CA PHE A 432 4.65 -17.49 -4.48
C PHE A 432 3.94 -18.60 -5.28
N GLU A 433 3.51 -18.31 -6.50
CA GLU A 433 2.87 -19.26 -7.40
C GLU A 433 3.77 -20.52 -7.61
N LYS A 434 5.06 -20.29 -7.92
CA LYS A 434 6.06 -21.38 -7.99
C LYS A 434 6.11 -22.21 -6.69
N ASN A 435 5.83 -21.57 -5.58
CA ASN A 435 5.86 -22.15 -4.25
C ASN A 435 4.49 -22.67 -3.76
N GLY A 436 3.47 -22.77 -4.60
CA GLY A 436 2.14 -23.27 -4.24
C GLY A 436 1.37 -22.32 -3.31
N ILE A 437 1.67 -21.02 -3.36
CA ILE A 437 0.94 -19.98 -2.65
C ILE A 437 0.23 -19.10 -3.69
N ILE A 438 -1.08 -19.02 -3.60
CA ILE A 438 -1.93 -18.19 -4.45
C ILE A 438 -2.05 -16.83 -3.80
N SER A 439 -1.62 -15.78 -4.53
CA SER A 439 -1.81 -14.39 -4.11
C SER A 439 -3.18 -13.88 -4.56
N ILE A 440 -3.95 -13.34 -3.62
CA ILE A 440 -5.21 -12.69 -3.87
C ILE A 440 -5.04 -11.20 -3.59
N SER A 441 -5.37 -10.33 -4.56
CA SER A 441 -5.32 -8.89 -4.37
C SER A 441 -6.52 -8.21 -4.99
N GLY A 442 -7.13 -7.27 -4.25
CA GLY A 442 -8.29 -6.50 -4.71
C GLY A 442 -7.91 -5.25 -5.52
N GLY A 443 -8.93 -4.58 -6.08
CA GLY A 443 -8.79 -3.38 -6.91
C GLY A 443 -8.57 -2.06 -6.15
N VAL A 444 -8.77 -2.02 -4.83
CA VAL A 444 -8.76 -0.80 -4.01
C VAL A 444 -7.37 -0.49 -3.48
N ALA A 445 -6.97 0.78 -3.53
CA ALA A 445 -5.64 1.21 -3.10
C ALA A 445 -5.49 1.37 -1.57
N ASP A 446 -6.57 1.75 -0.88
CA ASP A 446 -6.57 1.82 0.58
C ASP A 446 -6.50 0.42 1.19
N LYS A 447 -5.49 0.19 2.02
CA LYS A 447 -5.19 -1.15 2.56
C LYS A 447 -6.27 -1.66 3.52
N LYS A 448 -6.83 -0.79 4.36
CA LYS A 448 -7.88 -1.14 5.33
C LYS A 448 -9.16 -1.51 4.57
N ILE A 449 -9.62 -0.62 3.70
CA ILE A 449 -10.82 -0.83 2.88
C ILE A 449 -10.67 -2.07 1.99
N ALA A 450 -9.51 -2.25 1.35
CA ALA A 450 -9.25 -3.41 0.52
C ALA A 450 -9.34 -4.73 1.29
N THR A 451 -8.82 -4.76 2.53
CA THR A 451 -8.90 -5.94 3.40
C THR A 451 -10.32 -6.21 3.89
N GLU A 452 -11.05 -5.15 4.23
CA GLU A 452 -12.47 -5.25 4.60
C GLU A 452 -13.33 -5.84 3.48
N LEU A 453 -13.15 -5.35 2.25
CA LEU A 453 -13.87 -5.84 1.08
C LEU A 453 -13.56 -7.30 0.79
N PHE A 454 -12.28 -7.69 0.79
CA PHE A 454 -11.88 -9.08 0.60
C PHE A 454 -12.55 -10.02 1.61
N LEU A 455 -12.47 -9.69 2.89
CA LEU A 455 -13.05 -10.52 3.95
C LEU A 455 -14.58 -10.54 3.87
N LYS A 456 -15.20 -9.43 3.49
CA LYS A 456 -16.64 -9.35 3.24
C LYS A 456 -17.06 -10.30 2.12
N ASP A 457 -16.40 -10.20 0.95
CA ASP A 457 -16.69 -11.04 -0.21
C ASP A 457 -16.56 -12.53 0.13
N LEU A 458 -15.50 -12.87 0.88
CA LEU A 458 -15.25 -14.24 1.33
C LEU A 458 -16.36 -14.74 2.28
N CYS A 459 -16.76 -13.93 3.25
CA CYS A 459 -17.85 -14.29 4.18
C CYS A 459 -19.20 -14.40 3.46
N GLU A 460 -19.48 -13.55 2.48
CA GLU A 460 -20.70 -13.62 1.67
C GLU A 460 -20.73 -14.92 0.85
N GLN A 461 -19.63 -15.29 0.23
CA GLN A 461 -19.52 -16.55 -0.53
C GLN A 461 -19.70 -17.78 0.38
N ILE A 462 -19.12 -17.79 1.58
CA ILE A 462 -19.34 -18.85 2.57
C ILE A 462 -20.83 -18.96 2.95
N LYS A 463 -21.52 -17.84 3.15
CA LYS A 463 -22.97 -17.83 3.46
C LYS A 463 -23.79 -18.39 2.30
N ILE A 464 -23.42 -18.13 1.05
CA ILE A 464 -24.07 -18.69 -0.13
C ILE A 464 -23.90 -20.21 -0.19
N LEU A 465 -22.67 -20.70 0.03
CA LEU A 465 -22.38 -22.14 0.02
C LEU A 465 -23.12 -22.88 1.13
N LYS A 466 -23.14 -22.33 2.37
CA LYS A 466 -23.87 -22.94 3.51
C LYS A 466 -25.38 -22.99 3.33
N LYS A 467 -25.98 -22.14 2.48
CA LYS A 467 -27.42 -22.21 2.16
C LYS A 467 -27.75 -23.23 1.09
N ARG A 468 -26.75 -23.67 0.31
CA ARG A 468 -26.91 -24.65 -0.76
C ARG A 468 -26.65 -26.09 -0.28
N SER A 469 -25.96 -26.26 0.85
CA SER A 469 -25.70 -27.53 1.53
C SER A 469 -26.76 -27.81 2.60
#